data_73f2525a6c4ca417174e885eea09bc55
#
_entry.id   73f2525a6c4ca417174e885eea09bc55
#
_cell.length_a   1.000
_cell.length_b   1.000
_cell.length_c   1.000
_cell.angle_alpha   90.00
_cell.angle_beta   90.00
_cell.angle_gamma   90.00
#
_symmetry.space_group_name_H-M   'P 1'
#
loop_
_entity.id
_entity.type
_entity.pdbx_description
1 polymer ?
#
loop_
_entity_poly.entity_id
_entity_poly.type
_entity_poly.pdbx_seq_one_letter_code
_entity_poly.pdbx_strand_id
1 'polypeptide(L)'
;MAALTAVESGADALSRARASLRAHPRRWLVTGSAGFIGSHLVAELLSLGQSVVSLDNFATGFRRNLDEVRHDVGAQAWRHHAFVEADIVDPDACRRACEGVDVVLHQAALGSVPRSIAEPLRTHAANATGFLNLLVAARDAGVARFVYASSSSVYGDHPALPKAEEATGRLLSPYAATKYMDELYADVFGRCYAMETVGLRYFNVFGPRQDPEGAYAAVIPRFVAAMLRGEPVTIFGDGETTRDFSYVANAVQANLLAATTRNTEALGQAYNVAVGERMSLNELHAVLRDLIARRHPGLDIAPARHAEFRAGDIRHSVADIGKARRLLGYRPECDVRTGLAHALPWYENHLNAATETRAEMRRVV
;
A
#
# COMPACT_ATOMS: atom_id res chain seq x y z
N MET A 1 28.14 3.19 -33.01
CA MET A 1 28.29 2.12 -31.99
C MET A 1 27.41 2.52 -30.84
N ALA A 2 26.17 2.06 -30.81
CA ALA A 2 25.23 2.29 -29.70
C ALA A 2 25.58 1.28 -28.60
N ALA A 3 25.94 1.79 -27.43
CA ALA A 3 26.14 0.98 -26.25
C ALA A 3 24.79 0.36 -25.85
N LEU A 4 24.64 -0.94 -26.02
CA LEU A 4 23.62 -1.75 -25.36
C LEU A 4 23.87 -1.62 -23.84
N THR A 5 23.15 -0.70 -23.19
CA THR A 5 23.04 -0.72 -21.73
C THR A 5 22.36 -2.02 -21.34
N ALA A 6 23.10 -2.88 -20.68
CA ALA A 6 22.58 -4.14 -20.12
C ALA A 6 21.33 -3.82 -19.29
N VAL A 7 20.22 -4.49 -19.59
CA VAL A 7 18.99 -4.44 -18.78
C VAL A 7 19.34 -5.09 -17.44
N GLU A 8 19.69 -4.26 -16.47
CA GLU A 8 20.03 -4.69 -15.12
C GLU A 8 18.88 -5.49 -14.48
N SER A 9 19.19 -6.54 -13.72
CA SER A 9 18.17 -7.32 -13.01
C SER A 9 17.52 -6.45 -11.92
N GLY A 10 16.21 -6.57 -11.71
CA GLY A 10 15.50 -5.74 -10.72
C GLY A 10 15.91 -6.04 -9.27
N ALA A 11 16.34 -7.27 -8.99
CA ALA A 11 16.98 -7.64 -7.72
C ALA A 11 18.25 -6.81 -7.48
N ASP A 12 18.97 -6.47 -8.54
CA ASP A 12 20.15 -5.63 -8.50
C ASP A 12 19.81 -4.16 -8.17
N ALA A 13 18.72 -3.60 -8.71
CA ALA A 13 18.28 -2.23 -8.43
C ALA A 13 17.87 -2.03 -6.95
N LEU A 14 17.09 -2.95 -6.38
CA LEU A 14 16.69 -2.89 -4.97
C LEU A 14 17.89 -3.10 -4.04
N SER A 15 18.77 -4.05 -4.35
CA SER A 15 19.98 -4.29 -3.57
C SER A 15 20.90 -3.07 -3.53
N ARG A 16 21.05 -2.38 -4.66
CA ARG A 16 21.82 -1.10 -4.72
C ARG A 16 21.13 0.00 -3.93
N ALA A 17 19.81 0.13 -4.01
CA ALA A 17 19.04 1.09 -3.23
C ALA A 17 19.25 0.87 -1.73
N ARG A 18 19.09 -0.37 -1.25
CA ARG A 18 19.34 -0.76 0.14
C ARG A 18 20.79 -0.50 0.58
N ALA A 19 21.78 -0.84 -0.24
CA ALA A 19 23.19 -0.58 0.04
C ALA A 19 23.47 0.92 0.13
N SER A 20 22.92 1.72 -0.79
CA SER A 20 23.05 3.18 -0.78
C SER A 20 22.44 3.80 0.48
N LEU A 21 21.26 3.33 0.91
CA LEU A 21 20.61 3.82 2.12
C LEU A 21 21.43 3.48 3.39
N ARG A 22 21.97 2.27 3.50
CA ARG A 22 22.86 1.91 4.62
C ARG A 22 24.12 2.76 4.67
N ALA A 23 24.69 3.10 3.52
CA ALA A 23 25.89 3.92 3.43
C ALA A 23 25.64 5.41 3.70
N HIS A 24 24.42 5.89 3.40
CA HIS A 24 24.04 7.30 3.51
C HIS A 24 22.68 7.42 4.21
N PRO A 25 22.64 7.29 5.54
CA PRO A 25 21.39 7.44 6.30
C PRO A 25 20.76 8.82 6.07
N ARG A 26 19.42 8.85 5.99
CA ARG A 26 18.58 10.04 5.79
C ARG A 26 17.51 10.10 6.86
N ARG A 27 16.86 11.26 6.95
CA ARG A 27 15.67 11.46 7.76
C ARG A 27 14.42 11.39 6.89
N TRP A 28 13.52 10.48 7.23
CA TRP A 28 12.30 10.17 6.47
C TRP A 28 11.06 10.56 7.23
N LEU A 29 10.06 11.06 6.54
CA LEU A 29 8.70 11.14 7.05
C LEU A 29 7.85 10.07 6.38
N VAL A 30 7.23 9.21 7.18
CA VAL A 30 6.22 8.25 6.73
C VAL A 30 4.88 8.65 7.32
N THR A 31 3.92 9.07 6.49
CA THR A 31 2.55 9.35 6.92
C THR A 31 1.67 8.11 6.71
N GLY A 32 0.61 7.96 7.50
CA GLY A 32 -0.15 6.70 7.53
C GLY A 32 0.69 5.53 8.07
N SER A 33 1.62 5.85 8.95
CA SER A 33 2.68 4.96 9.45
C SER A 33 2.16 3.82 10.32
N ALA A 34 1.02 3.98 10.98
CA ALA A 34 0.34 2.94 11.75
C ALA A 34 -0.62 2.10 10.89
N GLY A 35 -0.77 2.46 9.61
CA GLY A 35 -1.53 1.70 8.63
C GLY A 35 -0.77 0.49 8.07
N PHE A 36 -1.43 -0.25 7.18
CA PHE A 36 -0.90 -1.46 6.56
C PHE A 36 0.43 -1.22 5.83
N ILE A 37 0.46 -0.45 4.72
CA ILE A 37 1.68 -0.24 3.93
C ILE A 37 2.68 0.62 4.70
N GLY A 38 2.22 1.68 5.38
CA GLY A 38 3.09 2.60 6.12
C GLY A 38 3.92 1.90 7.18
N SER A 39 3.36 0.96 7.94
CA SER A 39 4.10 0.20 8.96
C SER A 39 5.20 -0.70 8.38
N HIS A 40 5.00 -1.25 7.18
CA HIS A 40 6.05 -1.99 6.48
C HIS A 40 7.19 -1.08 5.99
N LEU A 41 6.86 0.15 5.53
CA LEU A 41 7.87 1.14 5.16
C LEU A 41 8.69 1.58 6.37
N VAL A 42 8.05 1.82 7.52
CA VAL A 42 8.76 2.14 8.78
C VAL A 42 9.71 1.01 9.17
N ALA A 43 9.25 -0.24 9.13
CA ALA A 43 10.07 -1.41 9.46
C ALA A 43 11.29 -1.52 8.54
N GLU A 44 11.10 -1.41 7.22
CA GLU A 44 12.18 -1.51 6.24
C GLU A 44 13.20 -0.39 6.42
N LEU A 45 12.76 0.87 6.57
CA LEU A 45 13.65 2.01 6.74
C LEU A 45 14.49 1.90 8.02
N LEU A 46 13.87 1.55 9.14
CA LEU A 46 14.59 1.35 10.42
C LEU A 46 15.60 0.20 10.32
N SER A 47 15.28 -0.90 9.63
CA SER A 47 16.18 -2.02 9.38
C SER A 47 17.37 -1.65 8.49
N LEU A 48 17.23 -0.59 7.71
CA LEU A 48 18.29 0.00 6.88
C LEU A 48 19.08 1.10 7.60
N GLY A 49 18.85 1.31 8.92
CA GLY A 49 19.54 2.32 9.73
C GLY A 49 19.12 3.76 9.44
N GLN A 50 17.91 3.96 8.88
CA GLN A 50 17.39 5.29 8.61
C GLN A 50 16.75 5.91 9.86
N SER A 51 16.68 7.26 9.92
CA SER A 51 15.87 7.97 10.92
C SER A 51 14.46 8.19 10.38
N VAL A 52 13.44 7.79 11.13
CA VAL A 52 12.04 7.82 10.68
C VAL A 52 11.19 8.66 11.61
N VAL A 53 10.56 9.69 11.07
CA VAL A 53 9.40 10.38 11.66
C VAL A 53 8.14 9.71 11.13
N SER A 54 7.34 9.20 12.02
CA SER A 54 6.04 8.58 11.71
C SER A 54 4.92 9.55 12.05
N LEU A 55 3.97 9.76 11.14
CA LEU A 55 2.77 10.54 11.38
C LEU A 55 1.52 9.71 11.10
N ASP A 56 0.62 9.62 12.06
CA ASP A 56 -0.67 8.92 11.95
C ASP A 56 -1.65 9.46 12.99
N ASN A 57 -2.95 9.47 12.68
CA ASN A 57 -4.03 9.87 13.58
C ASN A 57 -4.85 8.65 14.06
N PHE A 58 -4.44 7.44 13.72
CA PHE A 58 -5.13 6.18 14.01
C PHE A 58 -6.58 6.09 13.48
N ALA A 59 -6.96 6.91 12.49
CA ALA A 59 -8.30 6.85 11.90
C ALA A 59 -8.60 5.48 11.25
N THR A 60 -7.58 4.85 10.68
CA THR A 60 -7.64 3.50 10.08
C THR A 60 -6.40 2.65 10.37
N GLY A 61 -5.37 3.25 10.93
CA GLY A 61 -4.17 2.59 11.43
C GLY A 61 -4.37 2.09 12.87
N PHE A 62 -3.45 1.26 13.32
CA PHE A 62 -3.51 0.66 14.67
C PHE A 62 -2.16 0.77 15.37
N ARG A 63 -2.17 1.14 16.65
CA ARG A 63 -0.96 1.19 17.48
C ARG A 63 -0.21 -0.15 17.48
N ARG A 64 -0.94 -1.27 17.51
CA ARG A 64 -0.36 -2.61 17.43
C ARG A 64 0.57 -2.82 16.23
N ASN A 65 0.30 -2.19 15.08
CA ASN A 65 1.18 -2.29 13.91
C ASN A 65 2.56 -1.70 14.18
N LEU A 66 2.63 -0.57 14.90
CA LEU A 66 3.89 0.04 15.32
C LEU A 66 4.58 -0.75 16.46
N ASP A 67 3.80 -1.37 17.35
CA ASP A 67 4.33 -2.25 18.40
C ASP A 67 4.97 -3.50 17.77
N GLU A 68 4.34 -4.10 16.77
CA GLU A 68 4.93 -5.20 15.97
C GLU A 68 6.21 -4.73 15.27
N VAL A 69 6.20 -3.56 14.62
CA VAL A 69 7.41 -3.01 14.00
C VAL A 69 8.54 -2.87 15.03
N ARG A 70 8.24 -2.31 16.21
CA ARG A 70 9.22 -2.16 17.30
C ARG A 70 9.80 -3.50 17.73
N HIS A 71 8.96 -4.51 17.82
CA HIS A 71 9.39 -5.87 18.16
C HIS A 71 10.33 -6.42 17.07
N ASP A 72 9.93 -6.32 15.82
CA ASP A 72 10.63 -6.90 14.67
C ASP A 72 12.01 -6.25 14.42
N VAL A 73 12.11 -4.92 14.50
CA VAL A 73 13.36 -4.20 14.26
C VAL A 73 14.30 -4.15 15.47
N GLY A 74 13.76 -4.42 16.66
CA GLY A 74 14.51 -4.40 17.92
C GLY A 74 14.76 -3.01 18.49
N ALA A 75 15.14 -2.97 19.78
CA ALA A 75 15.26 -1.72 20.53
C ALA A 75 16.31 -0.76 19.99
N GLN A 76 17.37 -1.27 19.36
CA GLN A 76 18.46 -0.42 18.84
C GLN A 76 17.98 0.37 17.61
N ALA A 77 17.38 -0.28 16.63
CA ALA A 77 16.85 0.40 15.43
C ALA A 77 15.69 1.32 15.79
N TRP A 78 14.83 0.91 16.75
CA TRP A 78 13.68 1.71 17.21
C TRP A 78 14.08 3.06 17.82
N ARG A 79 15.31 3.26 18.30
CA ARG A 79 15.78 4.56 18.81
C ARG A 79 15.81 5.65 17.74
N HIS A 80 15.83 5.27 16.47
CA HIS A 80 15.79 6.17 15.32
C HIS A 80 14.38 6.49 14.84
N HIS A 81 13.35 6.09 15.61
CA HIS A 81 11.94 6.31 15.33
C HIS A 81 11.37 7.40 16.24
N ALA A 82 10.70 8.38 15.64
CA ALA A 82 9.88 9.37 16.35
C ALA A 82 8.43 9.27 15.85
N PHE A 83 7.46 9.33 16.76
CA PHE A 83 6.04 9.26 16.42
C PHE A 83 5.34 10.58 16.70
N VAL A 84 4.59 11.07 15.74
CA VAL A 84 3.73 12.25 15.80
C VAL A 84 2.29 11.79 15.61
N GLU A 85 1.50 11.80 16.69
CA GLU A 85 0.06 11.55 16.63
C GLU A 85 -0.63 12.83 16.18
N ALA A 86 -0.98 12.90 14.89
CA ALA A 86 -1.60 14.09 14.30
C ALA A 86 -2.33 13.74 12.99
N ASP A 87 -3.23 14.62 12.58
CA ASP A 87 -3.94 14.54 11.30
C ASP A 87 -3.24 15.41 10.24
N ILE A 88 -3.09 14.88 9.03
CA ILE A 88 -2.56 15.63 7.88
C ILE A 88 -3.48 16.76 7.41
N VAL A 89 -4.73 16.78 7.85
CA VAL A 89 -5.66 17.90 7.63
C VAL A 89 -5.22 19.15 8.42
N ASP A 90 -4.43 18.99 9.49
CA ASP A 90 -3.79 20.09 10.22
C ASP A 90 -2.48 20.52 9.51
N PRO A 91 -2.44 21.70 8.88
CA PRO A 91 -1.25 22.18 8.17
C PRO A 91 -0.07 22.46 9.11
N ASP A 92 -0.33 22.80 10.39
CA ASP A 92 0.73 23.04 11.36
C ASP A 92 1.41 21.72 11.79
N ALA A 93 0.63 20.65 11.91
CA ALA A 93 1.17 19.32 12.14
C ALA A 93 2.03 18.86 10.96
N CYS A 94 1.58 19.11 9.72
CA CYS A 94 2.36 18.80 8.52
C CYS A 94 3.69 19.56 8.51
N ARG A 95 3.70 20.86 8.84
CA ARG A 95 4.93 21.67 8.92
C ARG A 95 5.91 21.11 9.93
N ARG A 96 5.46 20.84 11.17
CA ARG A 96 6.31 20.25 12.22
C ARG A 96 6.86 18.88 11.81
N ALA A 97 6.06 18.05 11.17
CA ALA A 97 6.48 16.72 10.73
C ALA A 97 7.54 16.73 9.61
N CYS A 98 7.52 17.77 8.76
CA CYS A 98 8.49 17.94 7.66
C CYS A 98 9.83 18.55 8.09
N GLU A 99 9.96 19.06 9.33
CA GLU A 99 11.20 19.71 9.78
C GLU A 99 12.42 18.79 9.71
N GLY A 100 13.41 19.20 8.91
CA GLY A 100 14.67 18.46 8.73
C GLY A 100 14.51 17.10 8.05
N VAL A 101 13.42 16.87 7.35
CA VAL A 101 13.14 15.64 6.58
C VAL A 101 13.75 15.74 5.19
N ASP A 102 14.48 14.68 4.76
CA ASP A 102 15.04 14.58 3.42
C ASP A 102 14.05 13.99 2.41
N VAL A 103 13.23 13.01 2.86
CA VAL A 103 12.33 12.24 1.99
C VAL A 103 10.99 12.01 2.67
N VAL A 104 9.91 12.23 1.94
CA VAL A 104 8.54 11.90 2.37
C VAL A 104 8.05 10.66 1.64
N LEU A 105 7.51 9.70 2.40
CA LEU A 105 6.68 8.58 1.92
C LEU A 105 5.25 8.79 2.41
N HIS A 106 4.39 9.32 1.55
CA HIS A 106 3.03 9.68 1.90
C HIS A 106 2.06 8.52 1.63
N GLN A 107 1.64 7.82 2.71
CA GLN A 107 0.68 6.73 2.66
C GLN A 107 -0.64 7.07 3.35
N ALA A 108 -0.72 8.18 4.12
CA ALA A 108 -1.93 8.58 4.83
C ALA A 108 -3.07 8.87 3.86
N ALA A 109 -4.15 8.16 3.98
CA ALA A 109 -5.38 8.35 3.21
C ALA A 109 -6.53 7.54 3.82
N LEU A 110 -7.76 7.97 3.58
CA LEU A 110 -8.93 7.12 3.77
C LEU A 110 -9.15 6.29 2.49
N GLY A 111 -8.65 5.06 2.49
CA GLY A 111 -8.87 4.08 1.44
C GLY A 111 -10.32 3.58 1.41
N SER A 112 -10.75 2.95 0.32
CA SER A 112 -12.06 2.32 0.10
C SER A 112 -13.03 3.18 -0.72
N VAL A 113 -13.43 2.61 -1.86
CA VAL A 113 -14.47 3.17 -2.73
C VAL A 113 -15.82 3.27 -1.99
N PRO A 114 -16.35 2.20 -1.33
CA PRO A 114 -17.62 2.31 -0.60
C PRO A 114 -17.60 3.37 0.51
N ARG A 115 -16.50 3.49 1.27
CA ARG A 115 -16.37 4.55 2.28
C ARG A 115 -16.49 5.92 1.64
N SER A 116 -15.80 6.16 0.54
CA SER A 116 -15.80 7.47 -0.11
C SER A 116 -17.19 7.87 -0.65
N ILE A 117 -18.04 6.91 -1.01
CA ILE A 117 -19.42 7.16 -1.41
C ILE A 117 -20.27 7.51 -0.17
N ALA A 118 -20.07 6.82 0.94
CA ALA A 118 -20.78 7.08 2.19
C ALA A 118 -20.33 8.39 2.88
N GLU A 119 -19.02 8.69 2.86
CA GLU A 119 -18.42 9.82 3.56
C GLU A 119 -17.53 10.67 2.62
N PRO A 120 -18.09 11.30 1.56
CA PRO A 120 -17.27 11.97 0.54
C PRO A 120 -16.50 13.17 1.07
N LEU A 121 -17.09 13.96 1.96
CA LEU A 121 -16.43 15.16 2.54
C LEU A 121 -15.23 14.75 3.42
N ARG A 122 -15.40 13.73 4.25
CA ARG A 122 -14.33 13.20 5.09
C ARG A 122 -13.20 12.59 4.24
N THR A 123 -13.55 11.86 3.19
CA THR A 123 -12.58 11.30 2.25
C THR A 123 -11.82 12.41 1.53
N HIS A 124 -12.50 13.48 1.07
CA HIS A 124 -11.87 14.63 0.43
C HIS A 124 -10.91 15.34 1.39
N ALA A 125 -11.36 15.66 2.61
CA ALA A 125 -10.53 16.34 3.60
C ALA A 125 -9.24 15.58 3.88
N ALA A 126 -9.34 14.27 4.15
CA ALA A 126 -8.17 13.45 4.43
C ALA A 126 -7.24 13.29 3.21
N ASN A 127 -7.80 12.94 2.03
CA ASN A 127 -7.00 12.56 0.89
C ASN A 127 -6.50 13.76 0.08
N ALA A 128 -7.37 14.73 -0.26
CA ALA A 128 -7.00 15.85 -1.12
C ALA A 128 -6.47 17.05 -0.32
N THR A 129 -7.20 17.49 0.71
CA THR A 129 -6.75 18.62 1.53
C THR A 129 -5.50 18.25 2.32
N GLY A 130 -5.49 17.08 2.97
CA GLY A 130 -4.35 16.57 3.72
C GLY A 130 -3.11 16.36 2.83
N PHE A 131 -3.29 15.83 1.62
CA PHE A 131 -2.21 15.72 0.63
C PHE A 131 -1.61 17.08 0.31
N LEU A 132 -2.44 18.07 -0.01
CA LEU A 132 -1.98 19.41 -0.37
C LEU A 132 -1.26 20.11 0.80
N ASN A 133 -1.77 19.99 2.03
CA ASN A 133 -1.12 20.50 3.23
C ASN A 133 0.29 19.93 3.39
N LEU A 134 0.42 18.60 3.23
CA LEU A 134 1.71 17.93 3.35
C LEU A 134 2.66 18.29 2.20
N LEU A 135 2.14 18.43 0.98
CA LEU A 135 2.94 18.79 -0.19
C LEU A 135 3.50 20.22 -0.05
N VAL A 136 2.69 21.16 0.45
CA VAL A 136 3.12 22.54 0.79
C VAL A 136 4.18 22.51 1.90
N ALA A 137 3.93 21.77 2.98
CA ALA A 137 4.88 21.67 4.09
C ALA A 137 6.22 21.06 3.65
N ALA A 138 6.19 20.03 2.79
CA ALA A 138 7.38 19.42 2.23
C ALA A 138 8.18 20.38 1.34
N ARG A 139 7.49 21.15 0.49
CA ARG A 139 8.10 22.22 -0.33
C ARG A 139 8.82 23.24 0.55
N ASP A 140 8.11 23.76 1.57
CA ASP A 140 8.62 24.84 2.43
C ASP A 140 9.79 24.36 3.31
N ALA A 141 9.81 23.06 3.67
CA ALA A 141 10.91 22.44 4.38
C ALA A 141 12.10 22.04 3.47
N GLY A 142 11.99 22.20 2.14
CA GLY A 142 13.04 21.82 1.19
C GLY A 142 13.24 20.30 1.07
N VAL A 143 12.18 19.50 1.27
CA VAL A 143 12.24 18.04 1.11
C VAL A 143 12.72 17.67 -0.29
N ALA A 144 13.77 16.86 -0.38
CA ALA A 144 14.40 16.53 -1.65
C ALA A 144 13.57 15.57 -2.52
N ARG A 145 12.78 14.66 -1.91
CA ARG A 145 11.95 13.70 -2.64
C ARG A 145 10.62 13.46 -1.95
N PHE A 146 9.53 13.49 -2.72
CA PHE A 146 8.17 13.23 -2.25
C PHE A 146 7.56 12.05 -3.02
N VAL A 147 7.45 10.89 -2.38
CA VAL A 147 6.80 9.70 -2.94
C VAL A 147 5.42 9.55 -2.31
N TYR A 148 4.39 9.32 -3.12
CA TYR A 148 3.02 9.26 -2.62
C TYR A 148 2.22 8.09 -3.19
N ALA A 149 1.30 7.60 -2.36
CA ALA A 149 0.35 6.55 -2.72
C ALA A 149 -0.76 7.12 -3.60
N SER A 150 -0.77 6.76 -4.88
CA SER A 150 -1.93 6.82 -5.76
C SER A 150 -2.64 5.47 -5.78
N SER A 151 -3.51 5.23 -6.75
CA SER A 151 -4.35 4.03 -6.79
C SER A 151 -4.70 3.63 -8.22
N SER A 152 -4.84 2.33 -8.46
CA SER A 152 -5.42 1.80 -9.70
C SER A 152 -6.87 2.27 -9.95
N SER A 153 -7.55 2.80 -8.93
CA SER A 153 -8.90 3.37 -9.07
C SER A 153 -8.95 4.59 -9.99
N VAL A 154 -7.82 5.27 -10.24
CA VAL A 154 -7.73 6.41 -11.19
C VAL A 154 -7.98 6.00 -12.65
N TYR A 155 -7.87 4.71 -12.96
CA TYR A 155 -8.21 4.20 -14.28
C TYR A 155 -9.72 4.24 -14.58
N GLY A 156 -10.56 4.28 -13.54
CA GLY A 156 -12.01 4.35 -13.70
C GLY A 156 -12.57 3.28 -14.64
N ASP A 157 -13.39 3.70 -15.60
CA ASP A 157 -14.02 2.83 -16.60
C ASP A 157 -13.18 2.60 -17.87
N HIS A 158 -11.91 3.01 -17.88
CA HIS A 158 -11.04 2.82 -19.06
C HIS A 158 -11.03 1.34 -19.50
N PRO A 159 -11.36 1.01 -20.77
CA PRO A 159 -11.62 -0.38 -21.17
C PRO A 159 -10.34 -1.19 -21.42
N ALA A 160 -9.22 -0.54 -21.73
CA ALA A 160 -8.00 -1.25 -22.14
C ALA A 160 -7.41 -2.08 -21.00
N LEU A 161 -6.84 -3.23 -21.37
CA LEU A 161 -6.05 -4.12 -20.54
C LEU A 161 -4.79 -4.54 -21.32
N PRO A 162 -3.62 -4.58 -20.67
CA PRO A 162 -3.36 -4.10 -19.32
C PRO A 162 -3.54 -2.58 -19.17
N LYS A 163 -3.72 -2.10 -17.93
CA LYS A 163 -3.79 -0.67 -17.61
C LYS A 163 -2.41 -0.04 -17.73
N ALA A 164 -2.27 0.93 -18.62
CA ALA A 164 -1.05 1.71 -18.80
C ALA A 164 -1.23 3.13 -18.27
N GLU A 165 -0.16 3.75 -17.78
CA GLU A 165 -0.23 5.01 -17.02
C GLU A 165 -0.67 6.21 -17.87
N GLU A 166 -0.52 6.15 -19.17
CA GLU A 166 -0.79 7.24 -20.12
C GLU A 166 -2.28 7.53 -20.35
N ALA A 167 -3.17 6.59 -19.94
CA ALA A 167 -4.58 6.73 -20.21
C ALA A 167 -5.44 6.39 -18.98
N THR A 168 -6.37 7.28 -18.66
CA THR A 168 -7.41 7.08 -17.64
C THR A 168 -8.80 7.21 -18.27
N GLY A 169 -9.81 6.58 -17.65
CA GLY A 169 -11.22 6.72 -18.01
C GLY A 169 -11.94 7.74 -17.12
N ARG A 170 -13.27 7.60 -17.04
CA ARG A 170 -14.07 8.38 -16.10
C ARG A 170 -13.89 7.82 -14.71
N LEU A 171 -13.61 8.69 -13.75
CA LEU A 171 -13.47 8.30 -12.34
C LEU A 171 -14.81 7.81 -11.80
N LEU A 172 -14.83 6.67 -11.12
CA LEU A 172 -16.05 6.00 -10.69
C LEU A 172 -16.39 6.20 -9.20
N SER A 173 -15.57 6.97 -8.47
CA SER A 173 -15.81 7.21 -7.04
C SER A 173 -15.13 8.48 -6.55
N PRO A 174 -15.62 9.07 -5.42
CA PRO A 174 -14.90 10.18 -4.76
C PRO A 174 -13.46 9.79 -4.36
N TYR A 175 -13.21 8.54 -3.95
CA TYR A 175 -11.86 8.06 -3.67
C TYR A 175 -10.95 8.15 -4.89
N ALA A 176 -11.42 7.67 -6.05
CA ALA A 176 -10.66 7.77 -7.30
C ALA A 176 -10.36 9.24 -7.66
N ALA A 177 -11.35 10.11 -7.47
CA ALA A 177 -11.21 11.54 -7.73
C ALA A 177 -10.13 12.16 -6.83
N THR A 178 -10.12 11.85 -5.52
CA THR A 178 -9.08 12.39 -4.62
C THR A 178 -7.69 11.88 -5.00
N LYS A 179 -7.54 10.60 -5.38
CA LYS A 179 -6.24 10.07 -5.80
C LYS A 179 -5.75 10.65 -7.13
N TYR A 180 -6.65 10.96 -8.04
CA TYR A 180 -6.29 11.66 -9.27
C TYR A 180 -5.93 13.13 -9.02
N MET A 181 -6.61 13.81 -8.08
CA MET A 181 -6.23 15.15 -7.62
C MET A 181 -4.82 15.18 -7.03
N ASP A 182 -4.41 14.16 -6.27
CA ASP A 182 -3.05 14.04 -5.74
C ASP A 182 -2.01 14.04 -6.88
N GLU A 183 -2.26 13.28 -7.96
CA GLU A 183 -1.38 13.24 -9.13
C GLU A 183 -1.31 14.60 -9.85
N LEU A 184 -2.45 15.30 -10.00
CA LEU A 184 -2.49 16.63 -10.62
C LEU A 184 -1.72 17.67 -9.79
N TYR A 185 -1.89 17.68 -8.47
CA TYR A 185 -1.12 18.58 -7.59
C TYR A 185 0.36 18.27 -7.63
N ALA A 186 0.76 17.00 -7.60
CA ALA A 186 2.16 16.59 -7.65
C ALA A 186 2.83 17.06 -8.96
N ASP A 187 2.16 16.91 -10.10
CA ASP A 187 2.64 17.39 -11.40
C ASP A 187 2.79 18.93 -11.43
N VAL A 188 1.78 19.68 -10.95
CA VAL A 188 1.84 21.14 -10.86
C VAL A 188 2.97 21.59 -9.95
N PHE A 189 3.15 20.95 -8.79
CA PHE A 189 4.24 21.30 -7.85
C PHE A 189 5.62 21.00 -8.44
N GLY A 190 5.75 19.91 -9.22
CA GLY A 190 6.96 19.64 -9.99
C GLY A 190 7.30 20.78 -10.96
N ARG A 191 6.31 21.26 -11.72
CA ARG A 191 6.50 22.33 -12.71
C ARG A 191 6.68 23.72 -12.09
N CYS A 192 5.92 24.04 -11.03
CA CYS A 192 5.95 25.37 -10.44
C CYS A 192 7.05 25.58 -9.41
N TYR A 193 7.42 24.53 -8.70
CA TYR A 193 8.33 24.61 -7.55
C TYR A 193 9.55 23.69 -7.66
N ALA A 194 9.72 23.02 -8.80
CA ALA A 194 10.80 22.04 -9.04
C ALA A 194 10.86 20.91 -7.99
N MET A 195 9.72 20.54 -7.40
CA MET A 195 9.65 19.41 -6.46
C MET A 195 9.83 18.08 -7.18
N GLU A 196 10.69 17.23 -6.65
CA GLU A 196 10.88 15.86 -7.15
C GLU A 196 9.82 14.93 -6.57
N THR A 197 8.72 14.72 -7.30
CA THR A 197 7.60 13.86 -6.88
C THR A 197 7.57 12.57 -7.66
N VAL A 198 7.08 11.47 -7.03
CA VAL A 198 6.82 10.19 -7.69
C VAL A 198 5.53 9.60 -7.13
N GLY A 199 4.54 9.35 -8.00
CA GLY A 199 3.28 8.70 -7.65
C GLY A 199 3.35 7.19 -7.85
N LEU A 200 2.73 6.42 -6.95
CA LEU A 200 2.66 4.97 -7.03
C LEU A 200 1.19 4.54 -7.07
N ARG A 201 0.70 4.13 -8.25
CA ARG A 201 -0.65 3.58 -8.45
C ARG A 201 -0.68 2.12 -7.97
N TYR A 202 -1.02 1.91 -6.71
CA TYR A 202 -1.12 0.56 -6.16
C TYR A 202 -2.29 -0.23 -6.73
N PHE A 203 -2.01 -1.48 -7.12
CA PHE A 203 -3.00 -2.50 -7.46
C PHE A 203 -3.11 -3.49 -6.31
N ASN A 204 -4.30 -3.72 -5.82
CA ASN A 204 -4.71 -4.71 -4.82
C ASN A 204 -3.60 -5.27 -3.91
N VAL A 205 -2.92 -4.36 -3.17
CA VAL A 205 -1.85 -4.75 -2.24
C VAL A 205 -2.45 -5.56 -1.10
N PHE A 206 -1.76 -6.64 -0.70
CA PHE A 206 -2.13 -7.51 0.41
C PHE A 206 -0.90 -7.92 1.23
N GLY A 207 -1.11 -8.34 2.48
CA GLY A 207 -0.04 -8.82 3.35
C GLY A 207 -0.34 -8.67 4.84
N PRO A 208 0.64 -8.97 5.70
CA PRO A 208 0.57 -8.76 7.14
C PRO A 208 0.15 -7.34 7.50
N ARG A 209 -0.49 -7.14 8.65
CA ARG A 209 -1.00 -5.86 9.15
C ARG A 209 -2.12 -5.22 8.31
N GLN A 210 -2.67 -5.96 7.32
CA GLN A 210 -3.90 -5.59 6.63
C GLN A 210 -5.09 -6.16 7.41
N ASP A 211 -5.90 -5.26 8.01
CA ASP A 211 -6.99 -5.63 8.91
C ASP A 211 -8.05 -6.52 8.23
N PRO A 212 -8.33 -7.74 8.74
CA PRO A 212 -9.37 -8.62 8.21
C PRO A 212 -10.78 -8.27 8.67
N GLU A 213 -10.94 -7.47 9.74
CA GLU A 213 -12.21 -7.24 10.43
C GLU A 213 -12.84 -5.87 10.15
N GLY A 214 -12.16 -4.99 9.43
CA GLY A 214 -12.68 -3.67 9.10
C GLY A 214 -13.93 -3.73 8.23
N ALA A 215 -14.89 -2.81 8.41
CA ALA A 215 -16.11 -2.72 7.61
C ALA A 215 -15.83 -2.65 6.08
N TYR A 216 -14.65 -2.22 5.73
CA TYR A 216 -14.17 -2.10 4.34
C TYR A 216 -12.95 -2.99 4.06
N ALA A 217 -12.82 -4.10 4.80
CA ALA A 217 -11.71 -5.04 4.62
C ALA A 217 -11.62 -5.58 3.19
N ALA A 218 -10.39 -5.70 2.69
CA ALA A 218 -10.11 -6.21 1.35
C ALA A 218 -10.47 -7.70 1.20
N VAL A 219 -10.51 -8.18 -0.04
CA VAL A 219 -10.98 -9.55 -0.34
C VAL A 219 -10.10 -10.63 0.30
N ILE A 220 -8.77 -10.50 0.22
CA ILE A 220 -7.85 -11.53 0.75
C ILE A 220 -7.99 -11.69 2.27
N PRO A 221 -7.84 -10.65 3.11
CA PRO A 221 -8.01 -10.80 4.55
C PRO A 221 -9.41 -11.31 4.94
N ARG A 222 -10.47 -10.90 4.22
CA ARG A 222 -11.83 -11.40 4.46
C ARG A 222 -11.97 -12.89 4.14
N PHE A 223 -11.40 -13.36 3.02
CA PHE A 223 -11.44 -14.78 2.64
C PHE A 223 -10.69 -15.62 3.67
N VAL A 224 -9.48 -15.20 4.05
CA VAL A 224 -8.70 -15.88 5.08
C VAL A 224 -9.45 -15.97 6.41
N ALA A 225 -10.03 -14.85 6.87
CA ALA A 225 -10.79 -14.83 8.13
C ALA A 225 -12.01 -15.75 8.10
N ALA A 226 -12.78 -15.76 7.00
CA ALA A 226 -13.93 -16.64 6.85
C ALA A 226 -13.51 -18.11 6.87
N MET A 227 -12.48 -18.48 6.06
CA MET A 227 -12.00 -19.86 5.98
C MET A 227 -11.48 -20.38 7.33
N LEU A 228 -10.68 -19.58 8.05
CA LEU A 228 -10.13 -19.96 9.36
C LEU A 228 -11.21 -20.10 10.44
N ARG A 229 -12.37 -19.45 10.28
CA ARG A 229 -13.54 -19.58 11.17
C ARG A 229 -14.48 -20.71 10.74
N GLY A 230 -14.20 -21.43 9.64
CA GLY A 230 -15.12 -22.43 9.06
C GLY A 230 -16.37 -21.80 8.45
N GLU A 231 -16.35 -20.50 8.19
CA GLU A 231 -17.46 -19.76 7.58
C GLU A 231 -17.34 -19.77 6.05
N PRO A 232 -18.47 -19.80 5.31
CA PRO A 232 -18.44 -19.76 3.86
C PRO A 232 -17.95 -18.39 3.36
N VAL A 233 -17.01 -18.40 2.43
CA VAL A 233 -16.58 -17.22 1.69
C VAL A 233 -17.70 -16.77 0.75
N THR A 234 -18.01 -15.47 0.73
CA THR A 234 -18.94 -14.89 -0.23
C THR A 234 -18.20 -14.31 -1.43
N ILE A 235 -18.43 -14.86 -2.62
CA ILE A 235 -17.93 -14.40 -3.91
C ILE A 235 -19.08 -13.68 -4.63
N PHE A 236 -18.85 -12.41 -5.02
CA PHE A 236 -19.85 -11.64 -5.77
C PHE A 236 -19.71 -11.94 -7.27
N GLY A 237 -20.81 -12.31 -7.91
CA GLY A 237 -20.87 -12.76 -9.29
C GLY A 237 -20.44 -14.22 -9.47
N ASP A 238 -19.93 -14.52 -10.66
CA ASP A 238 -19.49 -15.86 -11.08
C ASP A 238 -18.07 -16.26 -10.58
N GLY A 239 -17.39 -15.35 -9.90
CA GLY A 239 -16.03 -15.56 -9.43
C GLY A 239 -14.92 -15.36 -10.49
N GLU A 240 -15.30 -15.05 -11.74
CA GLU A 240 -14.37 -14.80 -12.84
C GLU A 240 -13.87 -13.35 -12.88
N THR A 241 -14.31 -12.51 -11.94
CA THR A 241 -13.73 -11.17 -11.72
C THR A 241 -12.24 -11.32 -11.37
N THR A 242 -11.38 -10.64 -12.14
CA THR A 242 -9.92 -10.73 -11.95
C THR A 242 -9.31 -9.48 -11.36
N ARG A 243 -8.28 -9.66 -10.56
CA ARG A 243 -7.47 -8.59 -9.98
C ARG A 243 -5.98 -8.90 -10.12
N ASP A 244 -5.19 -7.85 -10.19
CA ASP A 244 -3.74 -7.92 -10.05
C ASP A 244 -3.42 -7.71 -8.57
N PHE A 245 -3.14 -8.81 -7.88
CA PHE A 245 -2.79 -8.78 -6.46
C PHE A 245 -1.29 -8.62 -6.30
N SER A 246 -0.86 -7.76 -5.39
CA SER A 246 0.56 -7.51 -5.13
C SER A 246 0.88 -7.67 -3.64
N TYR A 247 1.86 -8.51 -3.32
CA TYR A 247 2.31 -8.65 -1.94
C TYR A 247 2.98 -7.36 -1.46
N VAL A 248 2.79 -7.01 -0.20
CA VAL A 248 3.22 -5.72 0.36
C VAL A 248 4.71 -5.43 0.20
N ALA A 249 5.57 -6.44 0.18
CA ALA A 249 7.00 -6.27 -0.07
C ALA A 249 7.28 -5.62 -1.44
N ASN A 250 6.46 -5.91 -2.46
CA ASN A 250 6.57 -5.27 -3.78
C ASN A 250 6.22 -3.77 -3.71
N ALA A 251 5.25 -3.38 -2.87
CA ALA A 251 4.95 -1.98 -2.63
C ALA A 251 6.09 -1.27 -1.88
N VAL A 252 6.70 -1.93 -0.89
CA VAL A 252 7.89 -1.43 -0.19
C VAL A 252 9.05 -1.24 -1.19
N GLN A 253 9.33 -2.24 -2.03
CA GLN A 253 10.32 -2.13 -3.10
C GLN A 253 10.09 -0.90 -3.98
N ALA A 254 8.86 -0.70 -4.48
CA ALA A 254 8.53 0.42 -5.34
C ALA A 254 8.78 1.77 -4.66
N ASN A 255 8.43 1.91 -3.37
CA ASN A 255 8.71 3.13 -2.59
C ASN A 255 10.20 3.40 -2.45
N LEU A 256 11.01 2.39 -2.12
CA LEU A 256 12.46 2.56 -2.01
C LEU A 256 13.08 2.95 -3.35
N LEU A 257 12.70 2.30 -4.44
CA LEU A 257 13.20 2.62 -5.77
C LEU A 257 12.80 4.03 -6.20
N ALA A 258 11.54 4.44 -5.99
CA ALA A 258 11.06 5.78 -6.27
C ALA A 258 11.79 6.86 -5.46
N ALA A 259 12.05 6.58 -4.17
CA ALA A 259 12.72 7.50 -3.28
C ALA A 259 14.22 7.64 -3.55
N THR A 260 14.86 6.62 -4.12
CA THR A 260 16.32 6.58 -4.30
C THR A 260 16.78 6.72 -5.75
N THR A 261 15.84 6.71 -6.73
CA THR A 261 16.20 6.83 -8.14
C THR A 261 16.99 8.11 -8.41
N ARG A 262 18.02 7.97 -9.24
CA ARG A 262 18.81 9.08 -9.79
C ARG A 262 18.41 9.40 -11.25
N ASN A 263 17.50 8.61 -11.81
CA ASN A 263 16.97 8.85 -13.14
C ASN A 263 15.98 10.02 -13.10
N THR A 264 16.39 11.16 -13.65
CA THR A 264 15.55 12.37 -13.68
C THR A 264 14.31 12.20 -14.55
N GLU A 265 14.33 11.31 -15.54
CA GLU A 265 13.15 10.98 -16.36
C GLU A 265 12.07 10.25 -15.54
N ALA A 266 12.42 9.69 -14.39
CA ALA A 266 11.48 9.04 -13.52
C ALA A 266 10.67 10.00 -12.62
N LEU A 267 11.07 11.26 -12.56
CA LEU A 267 10.48 12.25 -11.67
C LEU A 267 9.24 12.93 -12.28
N GLY A 268 8.35 13.42 -11.42
CA GLY A 268 7.12 14.07 -11.84
C GLY A 268 6.10 13.13 -12.50
N GLN A 269 6.21 11.81 -12.28
CA GLN A 269 5.38 10.80 -12.95
C GLN A 269 4.71 9.86 -11.94
N ALA A 270 3.63 9.21 -12.39
CA ALA A 270 2.99 8.10 -11.68
C ALA A 270 3.35 6.75 -12.32
N TYR A 271 3.39 5.68 -11.49
CA TYR A 271 3.81 4.34 -11.87
C TYR A 271 2.86 3.29 -11.32
N ASN A 272 2.55 2.29 -12.15
CA ASN A 272 1.84 1.11 -11.70
C ASN A 272 2.71 0.25 -10.78
N VAL A 273 2.17 -0.13 -9.64
CA VAL A 273 2.78 -1.03 -8.67
C VAL A 273 1.90 -2.26 -8.51
N ALA A 274 2.31 -3.33 -9.17
CA ALA A 274 1.58 -4.58 -9.32
C ALA A 274 2.55 -5.70 -9.66
N VAL A 275 2.05 -6.93 -9.86
CA VAL A 275 2.84 -8.04 -10.37
C VAL A 275 2.80 -8.08 -11.91
N GLY A 276 1.73 -7.56 -12.51
CA GLY A 276 1.48 -7.65 -13.94
C GLY A 276 0.79 -8.96 -14.35
N GLU A 277 0.19 -9.64 -13.37
CA GLU A 277 -0.56 -10.87 -13.55
C GLU A 277 -1.97 -10.72 -12.99
N ARG A 278 -2.90 -11.49 -13.50
CA ARG A 278 -4.27 -11.47 -13.01
C ARG A 278 -4.66 -12.81 -12.40
N MET A 279 -5.40 -12.76 -11.30
CA MET A 279 -5.96 -13.92 -10.64
C MET A 279 -7.46 -13.69 -10.46
N SER A 280 -8.30 -14.69 -10.79
CA SER A 280 -9.73 -14.64 -10.54
C SER A 280 -10.04 -14.87 -9.04
N LEU A 281 -11.25 -14.51 -8.61
CA LEU A 281 -11.68 -14.77 -7.23
C LEU A 281 -11.84 -16.28 -6.96
N ASN A 282 -12.19 -17.06 -7.98
CA ASN A 282 -12.26 -18.53 -7.89
C ASN A 282 -10.85 -19.13 -7.68
N GLU A 283 -9.86 -18.67 -8.47
CA GLU A 283 -8.46 -19.09 -8.30
C GLU A 283 -7.91 -18.67 -6.94
N LEU A 284 -8.17 -17.43 -6.51
CA LEU A 284 -7.76 -16.94 -5.19
C LEU A 284 -8.34 -17.82 -4.07
N HIS A 285 -9.64 -18.14 -4.15
CA HIS A 285 -10.31 -19.01 -3.20
C HIS A 285 -9.65 -20.40 -3.14
N ALA A 286 -9.38 -21.01 -4.30
CA ALA A 286 -8.76 -22.31 -4.38
C ALA A 286 -7.35 -22.32 -3.77
N VAL A 287 -6.53 -21.30 -4.09
CA VAL A 287 -5.17 -21.18 -3.54
C VAL A 287 -5.18 -21.00 -2.03
N LEU A 288 -6.05 -20.13 -1.49
CA LEU A 288 -6.17 -19.94 -0.05
C LEU A 288 -6.65 -21.19 0.67
N ARG A 289 -7.67 -21.86 0.13
CA ARG A 289 -8.16 -23.12 0.67
C ARG A 289 -7.04 -24.16 0.76
N ASP A 290 -6.26 -24.33 -0.31
CA ASP A 290 -5.18 -25.33 -0.35
C ASP A 290 -4.02 -24.97 0.60
N LEU A 291 -3.72 -23.68 0.78
CA LEU A 291 -2.73 -23.21 1.75
C LEU A 291 -3.18 -23.44 3.19
N ILE A 292 -4.43 -23.11 3.52
CA ILE A 292 -5.01 -23.27 4.85
C ILE A 292 -5.15 -24.75 5.20
N ALA A 293 -5.66 -25.58 4.28
CA ALA A 293 -5.82 -27.02 4.51
C ALA A 293 -4.50 -27.72 4.82
N ARG A 294 -3.39 -27.31 4.17
CA ARG A 294 -2.06 -27.85 4.48
C ARG A 294 -1.57 -27.49 5.88
N ARG A 295 -1.94 -26.30 6.39
CA ARG A 295 -1.53 -25.84 7.73
C ARG A 295 -2.47 -26.34 8.83
N HIS A 296 -3.72 -26.59 8.49
CA HIS A 296 -4.80 -27.02 9.39
C HIS A 296 -5.52 -28.25 8.81
N PRO A 297 -4.89 -29.46 8.83
CA PRO A 297 -5.45 -30.66 8.17
C PRO A 297 -6.83 -31.09 8.70
N GLY A 298 -7.23 -30.64 9.89
CA GLY A 298 -8.53 -30.97 10.49
C GLY A 298 -9.60 -29.89 10.35
N LEU A 299 -9.28 -28.77 9.68
CA LEU A 299 -10.23 -27.66 9.51
C LEU A 299 -11.19 -27.97 8.35
N ASP A 300 -12.50 -27.98 8.64
CA ASP A 300 -13.53 -28.05 7.59
C ASP A 300 -13.71 -26.65 6.97
N ILE A 301 -13.22 -26.49 5.76
CA ILE A 301 -13.32 -25.24 5.01
C ILE A 301 -14.60 -25.28 4.19
N ALA A 302 -15.59 -24.49 4.62
CA ALA A 302 -16.89 -24.41 3.93
C ALA A 302 -16.74 -23.97 2.46
N PRO A 303 -17.55 -24.51 1.54
CA PRO A 303 -17.54 -24.09 0.14
C PRO A 303 -17.94 -22.61 0.00
N ALA A 304 -17.40 -21.96 -1.04
CA ALA A 304 -17.77 -20.59 -1.34
C ALA A 304 -19.27 -20.47 -1.71
N ARG A 305 -19.87 -19.35 -1.35
CA ARG A 305 -21.22 -18.97 -1.76
C ARG A 305 -21.14 -17.84 -2.78
N HIS A 306 -21.87 -17.97 -3.87
CA HIS A 306 -21.99 -16.92 -4.87
C HIS A 306 -23.17 -16.01 -4.55
N ALA A 307 -22.99 -14.70 -4.71
CA ALA A 307 -23.99 -13.67 -4.54
C ALA A 307 -24.09 -12.82 -5.82
N GLU A 308 -25.11 -11.96 -5.93
CA GLU A 308 -25.26 -11.05 -7.06
C GLU A 308 -24.04 -10.17 -7.29
N PHE A 309 -23.79 -9.76 -8.52
CA PHE A 309 -22.72 -8.84 -8.88
C PHE A 309 -22.89 -7.51 -8.13
N ARG A 310 -21.82 -6.95 -7.64
CA ARG A 310 -21.84 -5.60 -7.06
C ARG A 310 -21.95 -4.56 -8.17
N ALA A 311 -22.86 -3.61 -8.00
CA ALA A 311 -22.95 -2.47 -8.90
C ALA A 311 -21.64 -1.66 -8.89
N GLY A 312 -21.14 -1.33 -10.08
CA GLY A 312 -19.91 -0.53 -10.24
C GLY A 312 -18.59 -1.29 -10.06
N ASP A 313 -18.61 -2.61 -9.84
CA ASP A 313 -17.37 -3.40 -9.77
C ASP A 313 -16.74 -3.55 -11.17
N ILE A 314 -15.44 -3.23 -11.26
CA ILE A 314 -14.66 -3.46 -12.48
C ILE A 314 -14.41 -4.96 -12.61
N ARG A 315 -14.80 -5.55 -13.76
CA ARG A 315 -14.69 -7.01 -13.94
C ARG A 315 -13.24 -7.49 -14.00
N HIS A 316 -12.38 -6.80 -14.75
CA HIS A 316 -10.99 -7.20 -14.96
C HIS A 316 -10.02 -6.04 -14.71
N SER A 317 -8.94 -6.34 -13.99
CA SER A 317 -7.88 -5.36 -13.74
C SER A 317 -6.53 -6.07 -13.73
N VAL A 318 -5.61 -5.59 -14.59
CA VAL A 318 -4.20 -6.01 -14.64
C VAL A 318 -3.38 -4.80 -15.07
N ALA A 319 -2.19 -4.64 -14.49
CA ALA A 319 -1.31 -3.52 -14.77
C ALA A 319 -0.30 -3.83 -15.88
N ASP A 320 0.00 -2.86 -16.70
CA ASP A 320 1.30 -2.78 -17.37
C ASP A 320 2.31 -2.19 -16.39
N ILE A 321 3.33 -2.95 -16.03
CA ILE A 321 4.42 -2.49 -15.16
C ILE A 321 5.69 -2.13 -15.95
N GLY A 322 5.60 -2.06 -17.26
CA GLY A 322 6.72 -1.80 -18.15
C GLY A 322 7.41 -0.46 -17.90
N LYS A 323 6.63 0.59 -17.59
CA LYS A 323 7.15 1.91 -17.24
C LYS A 323 7.97 1.89 -15.95
N ALA A 324 7.43 1.31 -14.90
CA ALA A 324 8.12 1.15 -13.61
C ALA A 324 9.40 0.31 -13.76
N ARG A 325 9.37 -0.75 -14.58
CA ARG A 325 10.56 -1.55 -14.91
C ARG A 325 11.64 -0.73 -15.59
N ARG A 326 11.29 0.08 -16.58
CA ARG A 326 12.30 0.85 -17.36
C ARG A 326 12.89 2.00 -16.55
N LEU A 327 12.05 2.77 -15.85
CA LEU A 327 12.48 4.03 -15.26
C LEU A 327 12.90 3.92 -13.80
N LEU A 328 12.30 3.00 -13.03
CA LEU A 328 12.61 2.77 -11.62
C LEU A 328 13.42 1.50 -11.37
N GLY A 329 13.52 0.60 -12.35
CA GLY A 329 14.08 -0.73 -12.17
C GLY A 329 13.19 -1.65 -11.33
N TYR A 330 11.89 -1.34 -11.21
CA TYR A 330 10.93 -2.12 -10.44
C TYR A 330 10.72 -3.50 -11.05
N ARG A 331 10.91 -4.53 -10.24
CA ARG A 331 10.58 -5.92 -10.58
C ARG A 331 10.01 -6.58 -9.33
N PRO A 332 8.72 -6.96 -9.32
CA PRO A 332 8.14 -7.60 -8.15
C PRO A 332 8.93 -8.87 -7.81
N GLU A 333 9.40 -8.97 -6.56
CA GLU A 333 10.19 -10.10 -6.07
C GLU A 333 9.30 -11.24 -5.55
N CYS A 334 8.02 -10.93 -5.28
CA CYS A 334 7.10 -11.87 -4.70
C CYS A 334 5.85 -11.98 -5.57
N ASP A 335 5.61 -13.17 -6.13
CA ASP A 335 4.36 -13.50 -6.81
C ASP A 335 3.20 -13.65 -5.82
N VAL A 336 1.98 -13.74 -6.34
CA VAL A 336 0.76 -13.78 -5.51
C VAL A 336 0.74 -15.02 -4.59
N ARG A 337 1.10 -16.21 -5.10
CA ARG A 337 1.03 -17.46 -4.33
C ARG A 337 2.04 -17.48 -3.19
N THR A 338 3.26 -17.05 -3.46
CA THR A 338 4.32 -16.89 -2.46
C THR A 338 3.91 -15.85 -1.42
N GLY A 339 3.36 -14.71 -1.84
CA GLY A 339 2.88 -13.67 -0.94
C GLY A 339 1.74 -14.13 -0.03
N LEU A 340 0.79 -14.92 -0.55
CA LEU A 340 -0.28 -15.51 0.25
C LEU A 340 0.27 -16.47 1.31
N ALA A 341 1.24 -17.29 0.95
CA ALA A 341 1.89 -18.20 1.91
C ALA A 341 2.65 -17.43 3.01
N HIS A 342 3.28 -16.31 2.68
CA HIS A 342 3.96 -15.44 3.65
C HIS A 342 2.98 -14.67 4.54
N ALA A 343 1.83 -14.25 4.04
CA ALA A 343 0.84 -13.47 4.79
C ALA A 343 0.02 -14.32 5.76
N LEU A 344 -0.24 -15.58 5.41
CA LEU A 344 -1.16 -16.46 6.14
C LEU A 344 -0.82 -16.62 7.63
N PRO A 345 0.45 -16.86 8.06
CA PRO A 345 0.79 -16.98 9.47
C PRO A 345 0.42 -15.75 10.31
N TRP A 346 0.56 -14.55 9.74
CA TRP A 346 0.17 -13.32 10.43
C TRP A 346 -1.35 -13.24 10.63
N TYR A 347 -2.15 -13.58 9.62
CA TYR A 347 -3.61 -13.60 9.74
C TYR A 347 -4.07 -14.62 10.77
N GLU A 348 -3.47 -15.81 10.81
CA GLU A 348 -3.76 -16.85 11.82
C GLU A 348 -3.53 -16.32 13.24
N ASN A 349 -2.35 -15.77 13.50
CA ASN A 349 -1.98 -15.23 14.80
C ASN A 349 -2.90 -14.07 15.22
N HIS A 350 -3.17 -13.17 14.27
CA HIS A 350 -4.02 -11.99 14.52
C HIS A 350 -5.47 -12.38 14.89
N LEU A 351 -6.06 -13.35 14.18
CA LEU A 351 -7.42 -13.80 14.43
C LEU A 351 -7.54 -14.61 15.72
N ASN A 352 -6.51 -15.41 16.07
CA ASN A 352 -6.46 -16.13 17.34
C ASN A 352 -6.40 -15.16 18.53
N ALA A 353 -5.50 -14.17 18.48
CA ALA A 353 -5.40 -13.15 19.54
C ALA A 353 -6.70 -12.36 19.72
N ALA A 354 -7.38 -12.00 18.63
CA ALA A 354 -8.68 -11.33 18.67
C ALA A 354 -9.77 -12.20 19.33
N THR A 355 -9.73 -13.52 19.10
CA THR A 355 -10.68 -14.48 19.69
C THR A 355 -10.44 -14.63 21.19
N GLU A 356 -9.19 -14.75 21.63
CA GLU A 356 -8.82 -14.84 23.06
C GLU A 356 -9.23 -13.59 23.83
N THR A 357 -8.95 -12.40 23.30
CA THR A 357 -9.35 -11.13 23.90
C THR A 357 -10.87 -11.02 24.06
N ARG A 358 -11.65 -11.46 23.06
CA ARG A 358 -13.13 -11.49 23.16
C ARG A 358 -13.64 -12.50 24.18
N ALA A 359 -12.97 -13.65 24.30
CA ALA A 359 -13.32 -14.66 25.30
C ALA A 359 -13.04 -14.18 26.73
N GLU A 360 -11.91 -13.49 26.96
CA GLU A 360 -11.57 -12.89 28.25
C GLU A 360 -12.56 -11.79 28.65
N MET A 361 -12.91 -10.87 27.74
CA MET A 361 -13.90 -9.83 28.00
C MET A 361 -15.27 -10.40 28.36
N ARG A 362 -15.69 -11.54 27.77
CA ARG A 362 -16.96 -12.22 28.14
C ARG A 362 -16.92 -12.93 29.49
N ARG A 363 -15.75 -13.21 30.04
CA ARG A 363 -15.60 -13.82 31.38
C ARG A 363 -15.60 -12.80 32.52
N VAL A 364 -15.38 -11.52 32.20
CA VAL A 364 -15.28 -10.40 33.14
C VAL A 364 -16.66 -9.68 33.32
N VAL A 365 -17.60 -9.94 32.40
CA VAL A 365 -19.00 -9.48 32.48
C VAL A 365 -19.90 -10.60 32.99
#